data_e44d50df17aa3f78072e633decfa4ee1
#
_entry.id   e44d50df17aa3f78072e633decfa4ee1
#
_cell.length_a   1.000
_cell.length_b   1.000
_cell.length_c   1.000
_cell.angle_alpha   90.00
_cell.angle_beta   90.00
_cell.angle_gamma   90.00
#
_symmetry.space_group_name_H-M   'P 1'
#
loop_
_entity.id
_entity.type
_entity.pdbx_description
1 polymer ?
#
loop_
_entity_poly.entity_id
_entity_poly.type
_entity_poly.pdbx_seq_one_letter_code
_entity_poly.pdbx_strand_id
1 'polypeptide(L)'
;MWVQVACEALRSGHVLELRYDGYSRSVEVHAVGFTKEDNPVMRAWQVSGGSVSDEPVGWKLLRLDEATEAVVTQQRSLAPRPGYNPGDPVMKQMTCQ
;
A
#
# COMPACT_ATOMS: atom_id res chain seq x y z
N MET A 1 2.36 0.19 14.47
CA MET A 1 1.73 -0.37 13.28
C MET A 1 1.85 0.58 12.09
N TRP A 2 1.84 0.03 10.90
CA TRP A 2 2.23 0.77 9.69
C TRP A 2 1.12 1.60 9.04
N VAL A 3 -0.09 1.64 9.63
CA VAL A 3 -1.22 2.41 9.07
C VAL A 3 -0.85 3.90 8.94
N GLN A 4 -0.25 4.47 9.97
CA GLN A 4 0.13 5.89 9.95
C GLN A 4 1.23 6.15 8.93
N VAL A 5 2.21 5.25 8.83
CA VAL A 5 3.31 5.39 7.87
C VAL A 5 2.78 5.31 6.44
N ALA A 6 1.85 4.39 6.18
CA ALA A 6 1.24 4.26 4.86
C ALA A 6 0.45 5.51 4.48
N CYS A 7 -0.33 6.05 5.42
CA CYS A 7 -1.07 7.30 5.17
C CYS A 7 -0.14 8.49 4.97
N GLU A 8 0.99 8.53 5.67
CA GLU A 8 1.99 9.57 5.46
C GLU A 8 2.56 9.50 4.04
N ALA A 9 2.88 8.30 3.56
CA ALA A 9 3.36 8.12 2.20
C ALA A 9 2.33 8.63 1.18
N LEU A 10 1.07 8.27 1.39
CA LEU A 10 -0.02 8.73 0.52
C LEU A 10 -0.12 10.26 0.51
N ARG A 11 -0.17 10.87 1.69
CA ARG A 11 -0.38 12.32 1.81
C ARG A 11 0.80 13.12 1.30
N SER A 12 2.01 12.61 1.49
CA SER A 12 3.21 13.30 1.03
C SER A 12 3.48 13.07 -0.46
N GLY A 13 2.81 12.08 -1.08
CA GLY A 13 3.03 11.76 -2.48
C GLY A 13 4.35 11.05 -2.75
N HIS A 14 4.82 10.26 -1.80
CA HIS A 14 6.07 9.51 -1.91
C HIS A 14 5.84 8.01 -1.88
N VAL A 15 6.74 7.29 -2.55
CA VAL A 15 6.74 5.83 -2.57
C VAL A 15 7.04 5.31 -1.17
N LEU A 16 6.31 4.27 -0.78
CA LEU A 16 6.54 3.54 0.45
C LEU A 16 7.37 2.29 0.14
N GLU A 17 8.45 2.10 0.87
CA GLU A 17 9.23 0.87 0.80
C GLU A 17 8.87 0.02 2.00
N LEU A 18 8.51 -1.25 1.76
CA LEU A 18 8.13 -2.15 2.84
C LEU A 18 8.63 -3.55 2.56
N ARG A 19 8.67 -4.36 3.63
CA ARG A 19 9.01 -5.76 3.54
C ARG A 19 7.77 -6.59 3.83
N TYR A 20 7.42 -7.45 2.87
CA TYR A 20 6.18 -8.19 2.90
C TYR A 20 6.39 -9.56 2.26
N ASP A 21 5.99 -10.63 2.94
CA ASP A 21 6.21 -12.01 2.49
C ASP A 21 7.66 -12.29 2.13
N GLY A 22 8.60 -11.68 2.87
CA GLY A 22 10.03 -11.88 2.64
C GLY A 22 10.62 -11.09 1.49
N TYR A 23 9.83 -10.25 0.82
CA TYR A 23 10.31 -9.43 -0.29
C TYR A 23 10.34 -7.97 0.08
N SER A 24 11.39 -7.25 -0.34
CA SER A 24 11.37 -5.80 -0.37
C SER A 24 10.51 -5.35 -1.52
N ARG A 25 9.61 -4.39 -1.25
CA ARG A 25 8.67 -3.88 -2.25
C ARG A 25 8.60 -2.37 -2.17
N SER A 26 8.53 -1.73 -3.34
CA SER A 26 8.31 -0.29 -3.44
C SER A 26 6.92 -0.06 -4.02
N VAL A 27 6.07 0.66 -3.29
CA VAL A 27 4.67 0.80 -3.65
C VAL A 27 4.22 2.25 -3.59
N GLU A 28 3.23 2.57 -4.41
CA GLU A 28 2.53 3.84 -4.39
C GLU A 28 1.20 3.62 -3.69
N VAL A 29 1.02 4.24 -2.53
CA VAL A 29 -0.16 4.03 -1.70
C VAL A 29 -1.34 4.78 -2.32
N HIS A 30 -2.49 4.10 -2.46
CA HIS A 30 -3.70 4.71 -3.00
C HIS A 30 -4.83 4.80 -1.97
N ALA A 31 -4.92 3.84 -1.07
CA ALA A 31 -5.94 3.84 -0.03
C ALA A 31 -5.48 2.99 1.14
N VAL A 32 -5.83 3.39 2.33
CA VAL A 32 -5.55 2.66 3.57
C VAL A 32 -6.82 2.60 4.38
N GLY A 33 -7.19 1.43 4.85
CA GLY A 33 -8.40 1.28 5.64
C GLY A 33 -8.43 -0.07 6.35
N PHE A 34 -9.62 -0.41 6.83
CA PHE A 34 -9.85 -1.65 7.57
C PHE A 34 -10.94 -2.47 6.91
N THR A 35 -10.75 -3.77 6.84
CA THR A 35 -11.74 -4.68 6.31
C THR A 35 -12.89 -4.89 7.29
N LYS A 36 -13.93 -5.61 6.85
CA LYS A 36 -15.05 -6.01 7.70
C LYS A 36 -14.58 -6.75 8.97
N GLU A 37 -13.50 -7.52 8.86
CA GLU A 37 -12.90 -8.25 9.97
C GLU A 37 -11.92 -7.39 10.79
N ASP A 38 -11.88 -6.08 10.52
CA ASP A 38 -11.02 -5.13 11.23
C ASP A 38 -9.53 -5.35 10.96
N ASN A 39 -9.19 -5.87 9.79
CA ASN A 39 -7.81 -6.02 9.37
C ASN A 39 -7.32 -4.77 8.64
N PRO A 40 -6.15 -4.22 9.01
CA PRO A 40 -5.60 -3.06 8.30
C PRO A 40 -5.06 -3.48 6.94
N VAL A 41 -5.53 -2.82 5.89
CA VAL A 41 -5.15 -3.13 4.51
C VAL A 41 -4.79 -1.87 3.75
N MET A 42 -4.01 -2.06 2.70
CA MET A 42 -3.57 -0.99 1.83
C MET A 42 -3.76 -1.42 0.38
N ARG A 43 -4.43 -0.58 -0.40
CA ARG A 43 -4.47 -0.72 -1.86
C ARG A 43 -3.31 0.09 -2.41
N ALA A 44 -2.42 -0.56 -3.16
CA ALA A 44 -1.23 0.11 -3.66
C ALA A 44 -0.86 -0.42 -5.04
N TRP A 45 -0.12 0.39 -5.78
CA TRP A 45 0.50 -0.01 -7.04
C TRP A 45 1.96 -0.31 -6.73
N GLN A 46 2.38 -1.56 -6.91
CA GLN A 46 3.77 -1.92 -6.72
C GLN A 46 4.56 -1.54 -7.96
N VAL A 47 5.60 -0.73 -7.75
CA VAL A 47 6.44 -0.26 -8.86
C VAL A 47 7.68 -1.13 -9.04
N SER A 48 8.14 -1.78 -7.97
CA SER A 48 9.30 -2.66 -8.03
C SER A 48 9.34 -3.56 -6.81
N GLY A 49 10.20 -4.57 -6.85
CA GLY A 49 10.42 -5.50 -5.77
C GLY A 49 9.92 -6.90 -6.11
N GLY A 50 9.87 -7.77 -5.10
CA GLY A 50 9.43 -9.14 -5.28
C GLY A 50 7.96 -9.34 -4.96
N SER A 51 7.42 -10.50 -5.33
CA SER A 51 6.04 -10.84 -5.07
C SER A 51 5.88 -12.36 -5.09
N VAL A 52 5.07 -12.88 -4.15
CA VAL A 52 4.76 -14.31 -4.11
C VAL A 52 4.05 -14.74 -5.39
N SER A 53 3.23 -13.86 -5.97
CA SER A 53 2.51 -14.15 -7.21
C SER A 53 3.35 -14.02 -8.47
N ASP A 54 4.63 -13.67 -8.33
CA ASP A 54 5.55 -13.43 -9.44
C ASP A 54 5.09 -12.28 -10.35
N GLU A 55 4.38 -11.32 -9.77
CA GLU A 55 3.93 -10.11 -10.46
C GLU A 55 4.53 -8.90 -9.74
N PRO A 56 5.77 -8.50 -10.09
CA PRO A 56 6.46 -7.46 -9.36
C PRO A 56 5.91 -6.05 -9.59
N VAL A 57 5.13 -5.85 -10.64
CA VAL A 57 4.53 -4.55 -10.96
C VAL A 57 3.02 -4.74 -11.10
N GLY A 58 2.24 -3.89 -10.46
CA GLY A 58 0.79 -3.92 -10.58
C GLY A 58 0.06 -3.65 -9.28
N TRP A 59 -1.27 -3.78 -9.33
CA TRP A 59 -2.12 -3.57 -8.17
C TRP A 59 -1.93 -4.65 -7.13
N LYS A 60 -1.86 -4.24 -5.86
CA LYS A 60 -1.75 -5.12 -4.71
C LYS A 60 -2.73 -4.69 -3.63
N LEU A 61 -3.24 -5.67 -2.91
CA LEU A 61 -3.94 -5.44 -1.64
C LEU A 61 -3.08 -6.10 -0.57
N LEU A 62 -2.48 -5.30 0.30
CA LEU A 62 -1.52 -5.78 1.28
C LEU A 62 -2.04 -5.54 2.69
N ARG A 63 -1.85 -6.54 3.56
CA ARG A 63 -2.20 -6.39 4.97
C ARG A 63 -1.04 -5.73 5.70
N LEU A 64 -1.33 -4.57 6.29
CA LEU A 64 -0.29 -3.79 6.97
C LEU A 64 0.20 -4.45 8.24
N ASP A 65 -0.61 -5.29 8.88
CA ASP A 65 -0.19 -6.03 10.07
C ASP A 65 0.77 -7.19 9.74
N GLU A 66 0.92 -7.51 8.45
CA GLU A 66 1.85 -8.55 7.99
C GLU A 66 3.16 -7.98 7.46
N ALA A 67 3.26 -6.66 7.34
CA ALA A 67 4.51 -6.03 6.94
C ALA A 67 5.48 -5.99 8.11
N THR A 68 6.75 -6.25 7.85
CA THR A 68 7.78 -6.28 8.90
C THR A 68 8.58 -4.99 8.97
N GLU A 69 8.58 -4.20 7.89
CA GLU A 69 9.23 -2.90 7.83
C GLU A 69 8.44 -2.02 6.88
N ALA A 70 8.43 -0.71 7.15
CA ALA A 70 7.84 0.25 6.22
C ALA A 70 8.48 1.62 6.46
N VAL A 71 8.89 2.28 5.37
CA VAL A 71 9.50 3.60 5.43
C VAL A 71 9.08 4.41 4.21
N VAL A 72 8.77 5.69 4.45
CA VAL A 72 8.49 6.65 3.38
C VAL A 72 9.80 7.05 2.73
N THR A 73 9.86 6.96 1.40
CA THR A 73 11.08 7.27 0.65
C THR A 73 11.04 8.69 0.10
N GLN A 74 12.12 9.10 -0.57
CA GLN A 74 12.19 10.36 -1.28
C GLN A 74 11.67 10.24 -2.72
N GLN A 75 11.39 9.02 -3.18
CA GLN A 75 10.91 8.80 -4.54
C GLN A 75 9.46 9.28 -4.66
N ARG A 76 9.17 10.01 -5.74
CA ARG A 76 7.83 10.53 -5.98
C ARG A 76 6.89 9.40 -6.39
N SER A 77 5.73 9.36 -5.75
CA SER A 77 4.63 8.48 -6.16
C SER A 77 3.89 9.10 -7.34
N LEU A 78 3.45 8.25 -8.27
CA LEU A 78 2.62 8.67 -9.40
C LEU A 78 1.14 8.39 -9.18
N ALA A 79 0.76 8.11 -7.94
CA ALA A 79 -0.65 7.91 -7.58
C ALA A 79 -1.44 9.22 -7.79
N PRO A 80 -2.71 9.14 -8.22
CA PRO A 80 -3.41 7.90 -8.53
C PRO A 80 -3.07 7.38 -9.93
N ARG A 81 -2.85 6.07 -10.00
CA ARG A 81 -2.64 5.40 -11.27
C ARG A 81 -3.96 5.17 -12.00
N PRO A 82 -3.92 5.11 -13.36
CA PRO A 82 -5.12 4.71 -14.10
C PRO A 82 -5.64 3.35 -13.60
N GLY A 83 -6.96 3.26 -13.49
CA GLY A 83 -7.59 2.05 -12.97
C GLY A 83 -7.84 2.06 -11.48
N TYR A 84 -7.35 3.08 -10.74
CA TYR A 84 -7.68 3.21 -9.33
C TYR A 84 -9.19 3.44 -9.17
N ASN A 85 -9.80 2.70 -8.25
CA ASN A 85 -11.22 2.78 -7.96
C ASN A 85 -11.41 3.34 -6.55
N PRO A 86 -11.70 4.66 -6.42
CA PRO A 86 -11.97 5.25 -5.11
C PRO A 86 -13.15 4.55 -4.43
N GLY A 87 -13.12 4.52 -3.10
CA GLY A 87 -14.17 3.84 -2.34
C GLY A 87 -14.06 2.32 -2.42
N ASP A 88 -12.84 1.80 -2.36
CA ASP A 88 -12.54 0.37 -2.47
C ASP A 88 -13.49 -0.44 -1.59
N PRO A 89 -14.28 -1.39 -2.17
CA PRO A 89 -15.27 -2.14 -1.40
C PRO A 89 -14.68 -3.09 -0.37
N VAL A 90 -13.39 -3.41 -0.46
CA VAL A 90 -12.71 -4.23 0.55
C VAL A 90 -12.56 -3.46 1.87
N MET A 91 -12.50 -2.13 1.80
CA MET A 91 -12.33 -1.27 2.97
C MET A 91 -13.68 -0.82 3.48
N LYS A 92 -14.11 -1.40 4.61
CA LYS A 92 -15.35 -1.01 5.26
C LYS A 92 -15.20 0.28 6.05
N GLN A 93 -13.96 0.58 6.42
CA GLN A 93 -13.62 1.81 7.12
C GLN A 93 -12.38 2.39 6.45
N MET A 94 -12.56 3.56 5.82
CA MET A 94 -11.46 4.23 5.10
C MET A 94 -10.70 5.13 6.05
N THR A 95 -9.39 4.97 6.12
CA THR A 95 -8.52 5.80 6.97
C THR A 95 -7.92 6.95 6.16
N CYS A 96 -7.41 6.66 4.97
CA CYS A 96 -6.93 7.69 4.04
C CYS A 96 -7.00 7.18 2.60
N GLN A 97 -7.18 8.13 1.70
CA GLN A 97 -7.11 7.84 0.25
C GLN A 97 -6.88 9.12 -0.55
#